data_e9108bb2e7792fd942971f31693bd5a4
#
_entry.id   e9108bb2e7792fd942971f31693bd5a4
#
_cell.length_a   1.000
_cell.length_b   1.000
_cell.length_c   1.000
_cell.angle_alpha   90.00
_cell.angle_beta   90.00
_cell.angle_gamma   90.00
#
_symmetry.space_group_name_H-M   'P 1'
#
loop_
_entity.id
_entity.type
_entity.pdbx_description
1 polymer ?
#
loop_
_entity_poly.entity_id
_entity_poly.type
_entity_poly.pdbx_seq_one_letter_code
_entity_poly.pdbx_strand_id
1 'polypeptide(L)'
;MALKRVNREIDGMERVKARTAHVKAARTALAMRFDAACKERASKVLGEVRTIAEQIGVSAELLHIPNAHPATAIVETAKSRGCDLIVMASHGRRGLRKLLLGSQTSEVLVNGSVPVLVVP
;
A
#
# COMPACT_ATOMS: atom_id res chain seq x y z
N MET A 1 -1.37 -40.69 39.82
CA MET A 1 -1.31 -40.79 38.35
C MET A 1 -2.02 -39.60 37.65
N ALA A 2 -3.16 -39.18 38.08
CA ALA A 2 -3.93 -38.10 37.47
C ALA A 2 -3.22 -36.74 37.50
N LEU A 3 -2.61 -36.32 38.59
CA LEU A 3 -1.90 -35.03 38.72
C LEU A 3 -0.71 -34.85 37.75
N LYS A 4 0.06 -35.90 37.47
CA LYS A 4 1.20 -35.83 36.52
C LYS A 4 0.73 -35.68 35.07
N ARG A 5 -0.49 -36.12 34.76
CA ARG A 5 -1.07 -35.97 33.43
C ARG A 5 -1.59 -34.57 33.21
N VAL A 6 -2.30 -34.03 34.19
CA VAL A 6 -2.81 -32.64 34.20
C VAL A 6 -1.67 -31.63 34.10
N ASN A 7 -0.59 -31.81 34.86
CA ASN A 7 0.56 -30.91 34.77
C ASN A 7 1.24 -30.93 33.39
N ARG A 8 1.34 -32.11 32.75
CA ARG A 8 1.86 -32.16 31.36
C ARG A 8 0.96 -31.48 30.35
N GLU A 9 -0.34 -31.54 30.51
CA GLU A 9 -1.29 -30.84 29.63
C GLU A 9 -1.23 -29.33 29.84
N ILE A 10 -1.07 -28.85 31.08
CA ILE A 10 -0.88 -27.45 31.41
C ILE A 10 0.42 -26.93 30.81
N ASP A 11 1.53 -27.63 30.99
CA ASP A 11 2.83 -27.27 30.39
C ASP A 11 2.76 -27.21 28.86
N GLY A 12 2.03 -28.15 28.25
CA GLY A 12 1.78 -28.17 26.81
C GLY A 12 1.01 -26.94 26.33
N MET A 13 -0.04 -26.56 27.04
CA MET A 13 -0.84 -25.35 26.74
C MET A 13 -0.03 -24.06 26.91
N GLU A 14 0.80 -23.96 27.92
CA GLU A 14 1.65 -22.81 28.15
C GLU A 14 2.70 -22.64 27.04
N ARG A 15 3.31 -23.74 26.59
CA ARG A 15 4.23 -23.74 25.44
C ARG A 15 3.53 -23.30 24.16
N VAL A 16 2.31 -23.74 23.90
CA VAL A 16 1.52 -23.33 22.73
C VAL A 16 1.21 -21.83 22.82
N LYS A 17 0.79 -21.33 23.96
CA LYS A 17 0.52 -19.91 24.18
C LYS A 17 1.78 -19.06 23.94
N ALA A 18 2.92 -19.50 24.48
CA ALA A 18 4.20 -18.80 24.29
C ALA A 18 4.62 -18.76 22.80
N ARG A 19 4.46 -19.88 22.08
CA ARG A 19 4.74 -19.93 20.62
C ARG A 19 3.82 -19.02 19.83
N THR A 20 2.53 -19.01 20.16
CA THR A 20 1.54 -18.12 19.49
C THR A 20 1.86 -16.66 19.74
N ALA A 21 2.21 -16.28 20.96
CA ALA A 21 2.62 -14.90 21.28
C ALA A 21 3.90 -14.51 20.53
N HIS A 22 4.88 -15.41 20.42
CA HIS A 22 6.12 -15.16 19.68
C HIS A 22 5.86 -14.96 18.18
N VAL A 23 5.04 -15.79 17.57
CA VAL A 23 4.64 -15.65 16.16
C VAL A 23 3.89 -14.34 15.92
N LYS A 24 2.98 -13.97 16.83
CA LYS A 24 2.26 -12.70 16.76
C LYS A 24 3.22 -11.50 16.84
N ALA A 25 4.17 -11.52 17.76
CA ALA A 25 5.18 -10.48 17.90
C ALA A 25 6.06 -10.36 16.65
N ALA A 26 6.49 -11.48 16.07
CA ALA A 26 7.28 -11.51 14.83
C ALA A 26 6.49 -10.94 13.63
N ARG A 27 5.22 -11.27 13.50
CA ARG A 27 4.34 -10.71 12.45
C ARG A 27 4.18 -9.20 12.61
N THR A 28 3.98 -8.71 13.83
CA THR A 28 3.87 -7.28 14.12
C THR A 28 5.16 -6.55 13.78
N ALA A 29 6.31 -7.07 14.18
CA ALA A 29 7.62 -6.49 13.85
C ALA A 29 7.87 -6.45 12.34
N LEU A 30 7.50 -7.49 11.60
CA LEU A 30 7.61 -7.54 10.14
C LEU A 30 6.71 -6.51 9.46
N ALA A 31 5.46 -6.39 9.92
CA ALA A 31 4.52 -5.39 9.41
C ALA A 31 5.03 -3.96 9.64
N MET A 32 5.56 -3.66 10.83
CA MET A 32 6.15 -2.35 11.13
C MET A 32 7.36 -2.02 10.25
N ARG A 33 8.23 -3.01 9.97
CA ARG A 33 9.36 -2.84 9.05
C ARG A 33 8.91 -2.60 7.62
N PHE A 34 7.89 -3.32 7.18
CA PHE A 34 7.30 -3.14 5.85
C PHE A 34 6.70 -1.74 5.70
N ASP A 35 5.93 -1.28 6.68
CA ASP A 35 5.31 0.05 6.68
C ASP A 35 6.37 1.16 6.67
N ALA A 36 7.45 1.02 7.46
CA ALA A 36 8.55 1.96 7.46
C ALA A 36 9.25 2.04 6.10
N ALA A 37 9.52 0.90 5.46
CA ALA A 37 10.13 0.84 4.14
C ALA A 37 9.23 1.44 3.05
N CYS A 38 7.92 1.21 3.12
CA CYS A 38 6.95 1.81 2.22
C CYS A 38 6.89 3.34 2.38
N LYS A 39 6.89 3.82 3.62
CA LYS A 39 6.90 5.25 3.93
C LYS A 39 8.18 5.94 3.42
N GLU A 40 9.33 5.33 3.62
CA GLU A 40 10.61 5.85 3.13
C GLU A 40 10.62 5.94 1.60
N ARG A 41 10.18 4.87 0.92
CA ARG A 41 10.07 4.87 -0.54
C ARG A 41 9.10 5.95 -1.04
N ALA A 42 7.94 6.09 -0.41
CA ALA A 42 6.97 7.12 -0.75
C ALA A 42 7.56 8.52 -0.59
N SER A 43 8.24 8.80 0.53
CA SER A 43 8.90 10.07 0.79
C SER A 43 9.94 10.41 -0.27
N LYS A 44 10.72 9.43 -0.72
CA LYS A 44 11.71 9.63 -1.78
C LYS A 44 11.04 10.00 -3.11
N VAL A 45 10.05 9.21 -3.55
CA VAL A 45 9.34 9.45 -4.81
C VAL A 45 8.62 10.80 -4.79
N LEU A 46 7.93 11.11 -3.70
CA LEU A 46 7.23 12.39 -3.55
C LEU A 46 8.18 13.57 -3.49
N GLY A 47 9.37 13.41 -2.89
CA GLY A 47 10.43 14.41 -2.90
C GLY A 47 10.94 14.72 -4.30
N GLU A 48 11.15 13.71 -5.13
CA GLU A 48 11.54 13.88 -6.54
C GLU A 48 10.44 14.63 -7.33
N VAL A 49 9.18 14.27 -7.14
CA VAL A 49 8.04 14.95 -7.78
C VAL A 49 7.94 16.41 -7.33
N ARG A 50 8.14 16.68 -6.05
CA ARG A 50 8.17 18.06 -5.52
C ARG A 50 9.22 18.91 -6.23
N THR A 51 10.44 18.41 -6.32
CA THR A 51 11.54 19.10 -7.00
C THR A 51 11.19 19.42 -8.45
N ILE A 52 10.63 18.47 -9.18
CA ILE A 52 10.22 18.69 -10.58
C ILE A 52 9.11 19.75 -10.66
N ALA A 53 8.10 19.68 -9.81
CA ALA A 53 7.00 20.65 -9.78
C ALA A 53 7.52 22.08 -9.50
N GLU A 54 8.42 22.24 -8.54
CA GLU A 54 9.06 23.53 -8.22
C GLU A 54 9.87 24.08 -9.41
N GLN A 55 10.62 23.22 -10.10
CA GLN A 55 11.41 23.62 -11.27
C GLN A 55 10.56 24.14 -12.43
N ILE A 56 9.36 23.60 -12.61
CA ILE A 56 8.45 24.05 -13.68
C ILE A 56 7.40 25.06 -13.18
N GLY A 57 7.51 25.52 -11.93
CA GLY A 57 6.62 26.54 -11.36
C GLY A 57 5.19 26.05 -11.08
N VAL A 58 4.98 24.74 -10.89
CA VAL A 58 3.68 24.15 -10.57
C VAL A 58 3.58 23.88 -9.07
N SER A 59 2.48 24.34 -8.46
CA SER A 59 2.16 23.98 -7.08
C SER A 59 1.54 22.57 -7.05
N ALA A 60 2.19 21.67 -6.31
CA ALA A 60 1.73 20.29 -6.17
C ALA A 60 1.49 19.94 -4.69
N GLU A 61 0.32 19.41 -4.40
CA GLU A 61 0.03 18.77 -3.11
C GLU A 61 0.40 17.28 -3.21
N LEU A 62 1.26 16.83 -2.30
CA LEU A 62 1.78 15.47 -2.30
C LEU A 62 1.10 14.64 -1.22
N LEU A 63 0.52 13.50 -1.61
CA LEU A 63 -0.21 12.62 -0.73
C LEU A 63 0.38 11.21 -0.74
N HIS A 64 0.57 10.64 0.45
CA HIS A 64 0.85 9.23 0.65
C HIS A 64 -0.32 8.59 1.40
N ILE A 65 -0.97 7.62 0.79
CA ILE A 65 -2.09 6.88 1.37
C ILE A 65 -1.61 5.45 1.64
N PRO A 66 -1.24 5.14 2.89
CA PRO A 66 -0.74 3.82 3.25
C PRO A 66 -1.87 2.79 3.29
N ASN A 67 -1.51 1.52 3.09
CA ASN A 67 -2.39 0.35 3.27
C ASN A 67 -3.70 0.39 2.46
N ALA A 68 -3.73 1.14 1.35
CA ALA A 68 -4.88 1.25 0.49
C ALA A 68 -4.68 0.48 -0.82
N HIS A 69 -5.77 0.00 -1.39
CA HIS A 69 -5.77 -0.51 -2.76
C HIS A 69 -5.57 0.66 -3.74
N PRO A 70 -4.56 0.65 -4.62
CA PRO A 70 -4.15 1.84 -5.37
C PRO A 70 -5.26 2.47 -6.20
N ALA A 71 -6.00 1.69 -6.99
CA ALA A 71 -7.07 2.22 -7.82
C ALA A 71 -8.19 2.87 -7.00
N THR A 72 -8.59 2.22 -5.91
CA THR A 72 -9.59 2.77 -4.98
C THR A 72 -9.10 4.08 -4.36
N ALA A 73 -7.87 4.12 -3.87
CA ALA A 73 -7.29 5.32 -3.28
C ALA A 73 -7.23 6.50 -4.27
N ILE A 74 -6.88 6.23 -5.53
CA ILE A 74 -6.85 7.26 -6.60
C ILE A 74 -8.26 7.82 -6.83
N VAL A 75 -9.25 6.96 -7.03
CA VAL A 75 -10.63 7.38 -7.33
C VAL A 75 -11.25 8.15 -6.15
N GLU A 76 -11.11 7.64 -4.93
CA GLU A 76 -11.64 8.28 -3.73
C GLU A 76 -10.96 9.62 -3.45
N THR A 77 -9.65 9.70 -3.67
CA THR A 77 -8.90 10.96 -3.50
C THR A 77 -9.33 11.99 -4.55
N ALA A 78 -9.43 11.60 -5.80
CA ALA A 78 -9.90 12.49 -6.86
C ALA A 78 -11.30 13.06 -6.54
N LYS A 79 -12.20 12.21 -6.08
CA LYS A 79 -13.55 12.60 -5.68
C LYS A 79 -13.56 13.55 -4.46
N SER A 80 -12.85 13.18 -3.39
CA SER A 80 -12.83 13.95 -2.14
C SER A 80 -12.11 15.29 -2.26
N ARG A 81 -11.18 15.41 -3.20
CA ARG A 81 -10.43 16.64 -3.50
C ARG A 81 -11.05 17.48 -4.63
N GLY A 82 -12.16 17.04 -5.21
CA GLY A 82 -12.83 17.76 -6.30
C GLY A 82 -11.98 17.86 -7.57
N CYS A 83 -11.16 16.86 -7.84
CA CYS A 83 -10.38 16.81 -9.07
C CYS A 83 -11.29 16.64 -10.29
N ASP A 84 -10.94 17.28 -11.38
CA ASP A 84 -11.66 17.23 -12.66
C ASP A 84 -10.99 16.32 -13.70
N LEU A 85 -9.77 15.87 -13.42
CA LEU A 85 -8.99 14.97 -14.27
C LEU A 85 -8.07 14.10 -13.44
N ILE A 86 -7.95 12.82 -13.82
CA ILE A 86 -6.90 11.93 -13.34
C ILE A 86 -5.88 11.72 -14.44
N VAL A 87 -4.60 11.89 -14.16
CA VAL A 87 -3.51 11.59 -15.09
C VAL A 87 -2.69 10.46 -14.51
N MET A 88 -2.52 9.39 -15.27
CA MET A 88 -1.75 8.23 -14.81
C MET A 88 -1.05 7.51 -15.96
N ALA A 89 -0.01 6.75 -15.63
CA ALA A 89 0.69 5.94 -16.60
C ALA A 89 -0.14 4.71 -17.03
N SER A 90 0.02 4.28 -18.27
CA SER A 90 -0.63 3.07 -18.79
C SER A 90 -0.16 1.79 -18.09
N HIS A 91 1.09 1.78 -17.59
CA HIS A 91 1.71 0.65 -16.92
C HIS A 91 2.45 1.11 -15.66
N GLY A 92 2.45 0.27 -14.63
CA GLY A 92 3.31 0.46 -13.48
C GLY A 92 4.78 0.09 -13.80
N ARG A 93 5.65 0.13 -12.79
CA ARG A 93 7.11 -0.12 -12.90
C ARG A 93 7.49 -1.49 -13.51
N ARG A 94 6.57 -2.44 -13.59
CA ARG A 94 6.74 -3.78 -14.18
C ARG A 94 6.20 -3.86 -15.60
N GLY A 95 6.01 -2.73 -16.28
CA GLY A 95 5.37 -2.64 -17.57
C GLY A 95 5.87 -3.67 -18.58
N LEU A 96 4.98 -4.58 -18.95
CA LEU A 96 5.15 -5.42 -20.11
C LEU A 96 5.00 -4.53 -21.36
N ARG A 97 5.97 -4.56 -22.26
CA ARG A 97 6.05 -3.74 -23.49
C ARG A 97 4.94 -3.99 -24.52
N LYS A 98 3.84 -4.63 -24.15
CA LYS A 98 2.73 -4.92 -25.06
C LYS A 98 1.47 -4.23 -24.57
N LEU A 99 0.89 -3.42 -25.38
CA LEU A 99 -0.48 -2.87 -25.59
C LEU A 99 -1.61 -3.17 -24.57
N LEU A 100 -1.31 -3.73 -23.41
CA LEU A 100 -2.27 -4.03 -22.37
C LEU A 100 -2.20 -2.95 -21.30
N LEU A 101 -3.32 -2.31 -21.02
CA LEU A 101 -3.48 -1.44 -19.86
C LEU A 101 -3.13 -2.20 -18.58
N GLY A 102 -2.38 -1.58 -17.68
CA GLY A 102 -2.11 -2.14 -16.35
C GLY A 102 -3.41 -2.33 -15.56
N SER A 103 -3.43 -3.30 -14.65
CA SER A 103 -4.61 -3.63 -13.84
C SER A 103 -5.16 -2.43 -13.07
N GLN A 104 -4.28 -1.63 -12.48
CA GLN A 104 -4.68 -0.44 -11.71
C GLN A 104 -5.28 0.65 -12.62
N THR A 105 -4.71 0.86 -13.80
CA THR A 105 -5.24 1.81 -14.77
C THR A 105 -6.61 1.38 -15.29
N SER A 106 -6.76 0.10 -15.60
CA SER A 106 -8.06 -0.46 -16.01
C SER A 106 -9.11 -0.30 -14.94
N GLU A 107 -8.77 -0.52 -13.69
CA GLU A 107 -9.68 -0.40 -12.56
C GLU A 107 -10.07 1.06 -12.29
N VAL A 108 -9.14 2.01 -12.40
CA VAL A 108 -9.43 3.45 -12.32
C VAL A 108 -10.37 3.91 -13.44
N LEU A 109 -10.16 3.42 -14.67
CA LEU A 109 -11.04 3.74 -15.80
C LEU A 109 -12.47 3.23 -15.60
N VAL A 110 -12.65 2.06 -15.00
CA VAL A 110 -13.96 1.47 -14.75
C VAL A 110 -14.69 2.16 -13.59
N ASN A 111 -13.97 2.52 -12.53
CA ASN A 111 -14.56 3.03 -11.29
C ASN A 111 -14.46 4.54 -11.13
N GLY A 112 -13.69 5.21 -11.98
CA GLY A 112 -13.50 6.65 -11.94
C GLY A 112 -14.78 7.42 -12.32
N SER A 113 -15.03 8.52 -11.64
CA SER A 113 -16.14 9.44 -11.91
C SER A 113 -15.73 10.69 -12.69
N VAL A 114 -14.44 10.84 -12.96
CA VAL A 114 -13.86 11.96 -13.71
C VAL A 114 -13.03 11.43 -14.90
N PRO A 115 -12.78 12.25 -15.93
CA PRO A 115 -11.94 11.86 -17.05
C PRO A 115 -10.58 11.37 -16.63
N VAL A 116 -10.02 10.41 -17.34
CA VAL A 116 -8.70 9.83 -17.08
C VAL A 116 -7.82 9.98 -18.33
N LEU A 117 -6.71 10.70 -18.18
CA LEU A 117 -5.67 10.79 -19.20
C LEU A 117 -4.62 9.71 -18.93
N VAL A 118 -4.52 8.76 -19.83
CA VAL A 118 -3.53 7.69 -19.74
C VAL A 118 -2.33 8.04 -20.62
N VAL A 119 -1.14 8.11 -19.99
CA VAL A 119 0.13 8.39 -20.68
C VAL A 119 0.98 7.12 -20.77
N PRO A 120 1.77 6.95 -21.84
CA PRO A 120 2.65 5.80 -22.00
C PRO A 120 3.78 5.75 -20.97
#